data_93d79bd9956a09e507540e9f7e840c43
#
_entry.id   93d79bd9956a09e507540e9f7e840c43
#
_cell.length_a   1.000
_cell.length_b   1.000
_cell.length_c   1.000
_cell.angle_alpha   90.00
_cell.angle_beta   90.00
_cell.angle_gamma   90.00
#
_symmetry.space_group_name_H-M   'P 1'
#
loop_
_entity.id
_entity.type
_entity.pdbx_description
1 polymer ?
#
loop_
_entity_poly.entity_id
_entity_poly.type
_entity_poly.pdbx_seq_one_letter_code
_entity_poly.pdbx_strand_id
1 'polypeptide(L)'
;MLLRSVLLQGILLKGGHVLDALSACQSIAFDKTGTLTTGKLMCKAIEPIHGHLDVSHGVNDPSCCTPNCESEALAVAAAMEKGTTHPIGRAVLNHSVGRDLPVVGVESFESLPGRGVVATLSGIKARDSENELAKASIGSVEYISSLYISNGESEQIKQAVKCSAFGPEFVQAALSVDKKVTLFHFEDEPRPGVCEVIYTLREKAKLRIMMLTGDHESSAKRVAKAVCIDEVHFSLKPEDKLNKVKAVSREGGGGLIMVGDGINDAPALAAATVGIVLAQRASATAVAVADILLLQDNLCVVPFCIAKARQTTSLVKQSVALALTCIVFAALPSVLGFLPLWLTVLLHEGGTLLVCLNSIRALNPPTWSWGDDLRQLIDGLRNYISNKLNSSSSKFSAKTAPL
;
A
#
# COMPACT_ATOMS: atom_id res chain seq x y z
N MET A 1 -4.02 16.87 -22.66
CA MET A 1 -4.81 17.39 -21.53
C MET A 1 -5.05 16.36 -20.43
N LEU A 2 -5.50 15.15 -20.75
CA LEU A 2 -5.68 14.05 -19.79
C LEU A 2 -4.42 13.72 -18.99
N LEU A 3 -3.26 13.61 -19.64
CA LEU A 3 -1.96 13.39 -18.99
C LEU A 3 -1.65 14.42 -17.89
N ARG A 4 -2.09 15.67 -18.03
CA ARG A 4 -1.83 16.73 -17.05
C ARG A 4 -2.62 16.53 -15.74
N SER A 5 -3.89 16.11 -15.81
CA SER A 5 -4.70 15.85 -14.60
C SER A 5 -4.22 14.61 -13.84
N VAL A 6 -3.69 13.64 -14.55
CA VAL A 6 -3.12 12.41 -14.00
C VAL A 6 -1.73 12.67 -13.39
N LEU A 7 -0.89 13.47 -14.06
CA LEU A 7 0.42 13.89 -13.54
C LEU A 7 0.31 14.76 -12.28
N LEU A 8 -0.73 15.62 -12.18
CA LEU A 8 -0.96 16.43 -10.98
C LEU A 8 -1.27 15.60 -9.73
N GLN A 9 -1.70 14.35 -9.90
CA GLN A 9 -1.92 13.39 -8.82
C GLN A 9 -0.75 12.43 -8.60
N GLY A 10 0.39 12.68 -9.25
CA GLY A 10 1.57 11.83 -9.09
C GLY A 10 1.45 10.46 -9.78
N ILE A 11 0.70 10.37 -10.88
CA ILE A 11 0.53 9.16 -11.68
C ILE A 11 1.25 9.33 -13.02
N LEU A 12 2.09 8.37 -13.37
CA LEU A 12 2.72 8.30 -14.68
C LEU A 12 2.23 7.06 -15.43
N LEU A 13 1.66 7.27 -16.62
CA LEU A 13 1.19 6.23 -17.53
C LEU A 13 2.17 6.08 -18.69
N LYS A 14 2.52 4.85 -19.06
CA LYS A 14 3.45 4.57 -20.16
C LYS A 14 2.82 4.68 -21.56
N GLY A 15 1.52 4.93 -21.64
CA GLY A 15 0.86 5.13 -22.93
C GLY A 15 -0.66 5.18 -22.84
N GLY A 16 -1.32 5.63 -23.91
CA GLY A 16 -2.79 5.72 -23.99
C GLY A 16 -3.48 4.35 -23.98
N HIS A 17 -2.85 3.32 -24.57
CA HIS A 17 -3.36 1.95 -24.58
C HIS A 17 -3.55 1.35 -23.17
N VAL A 18 -2.75 1.82 -22.19
CA VAL A 18 -2.87 1.42 -20.79
C VAL A 18 -4.24 1.81 -20.22
N LEU A 19 -4.81 2.95 -20.63
CA LEU A 19 -6.14 3.36 -20.17
C LEU A 19 -7.23 2.41 -20.66
N ASP A 20 -7.15 1.96 -21.92
CA ASP A 20 -8.12 1.02 -22.48
C ASP A 20 -8.01 -0.34 -21.77
N ALA A 21 -6.79 -0.86 -21.59
CA ALA A 21 -6.52 -2.08 -20.85
C ALA A 21 -7.04 -1.98 -19.40
N LEU A 22 -6.74 -0.87 -18.70
CA LEU A 22 -7.17 -0.63 -17.33
C LEU A 22 -8.69 -0.57 -17.20
N SER A 23 -9.38 0.05 -18.18
CA SER A 23 -10.84 0.16 -18.18
C SER A 23 -11.54 -1.19 -18.36
N ALA A 24 -10.89 -2.15 -19.04
CA ALA A 24 -11.40 -3.48 -19.32
C ALA A 24 -11.17 -4.48 -18.19
N CYS A 25 -10.24 -4.21 -17.28
CA CYS A 25 -9.91 -5.12 -16.19
C CYS A 25 -11.09 -5.36 -15.26
N GLN A 26 -11.26 -6.63 -14.83
CA GLN A 26 -12.31 -7.08 -13.91
C GLN A 26 -11.76 -7.59 -12.57
N SER A 27 -10.45 -7.80 -12.48
CA SER A 27 -9.78 -8.28 -11.29
C SER A 27 -8.61 -7.39 -10.92
N ILE A 28 -8.31 -7.31 -9.62
CA ILE A 28 -7.13 -6.62 -9.09
C ILE A 28 -6.47 -7.47 -8.02
N ALA A 29 -5.17 -7.65 -8.15
CA ALA A 29 -4.33 -8.34 -7.19
C ALA A 29 -3.36 -7.35 -6.55
N PHE A 30 -3.21 -7.44 -5.23
CA PHE A 30 -2.26 -6.66 -4.46
C PHE A 30 -1.19 -7.56 -3.87
N ASP A 31 0.07 -7.14 -3.96
CA ASP A 31 1.09 -7.67 -3.08
C ASP A 31 0.84 -7.17 -1.65
N LYS A 32 1.33 -7.93 -0.65
CA LYS A 32 1.19 -7.55 0.76
C LYS A 32 2.24 -6.52 1.18
N THR A 33 3.50 -6.94 1.16
CA THR A 33 4.61 -6.21 1.80
C THR A 33 5.01 -4.98 0.99
N GLY A 34 5.08 -3.82 1.64
CA GLY A 34 5.43 -2.57 0.95
C GLY A 34 4.32 -2.01 0.06
N THR A 35 3.24 -2.78 -0.21
CA THR A 35 2.08 -2.38 -1.03
C THR A 35 0.86 -2.12 -0.15
N LEU A 36 0.18 -3.15 0.34
CA LEU A 36 -0.94 -3.00 1.30
C LEU A 36 -0.45 -2.57 2.67
N THR A 37 0.78 -2.90 3.01
CA THR A 37 1.46 -2.51 4.24
C THR A 37 2.50 -1.43 3.97
N THR A 38 2.97 -0.79 5.05
CA THR A 38 3.95 0.29 4.94
C THR A 38 5.35 -0.20 4.60
N GLY A 39 5.63 -1.51 4.71
CA GLY A 39 6.97 -2.10 4.61
C GLY A 39 7.90 -1.63 5.75
N LYS A 40 7.33 -1.04 6.80
CA LYS A 40 8.04 -0.66 8.01
C LYS A 40 7.56 -1.54 9.15
N LEU A 41 8.50 -2.24 9.77
CA LEU A 41 8.20 -3.03 10.95
C LEU A 41 7.85 -2.11 12.12
N MET A 42 6.84 -2.50 12.89
CA MET A 42 6.48 -1.90 14.17
C MET A 42 6.55 -2.94 15.26
N CYS A 43 7.12 -2.59 16.40
CA CYS A 43 7.10 -3.44 17.60
C CYS A 43 5.67 -3.46 18.17
N LYS A 44 5.06 -4.65 18.19
CA LYS A 44 3.68 -4.85 18.70
C LYS A 44 3.65 -5.28 20.14
N ALA A 45 4.62 -6.10 20.54
CA ALA A 45 4.72 -6.60 21.90
C ALA A 45 6.17 -6.90 22.29
N ILE A 46 6.42 -6.82 23.56
CA ILE A 46 7.67 -7.20 24.21
C ILE A 46 7.29 -8.23 25.27
N GLU A 47 7.80 -9.44 25.14
CA GLU A 47 7.44 -10.58 25.99
C GLU A 47 8.67 -11.11 26.73
N PRO A 48 8.86 -10.79 28.02
CA PRO A 48 9.91 -11.40 28.83
C PRO A 48 9.61 -12.87 29.08
N ILE A 49 10.53 -13.77 28.69
CA ILE A 49 10.35 -15.23 28.82
C ILE A 49 11.27 -15.87 29.88
N HIS A 50 12.10 -15.07 30.57
CA HIS A 50 13.06 -15.55 31.53
C HIS A 50 12.42 -16.22 32.77
N GLY A 51 11.17 -15.90 33.14
CA GLY A 51 10.44 -16.59 34.20
C GLY A 51 9.95 -17.98 33.85
N HIS A 52 9.94 -18.33 32.56
CA HIS A 52 9.55 -19.65 32.06
C HIS A 52 10.74 -20.62 31.92
N LEU A 53 11.96 -20.13 32.14
CA LEU A 53 13.20 -20.92 32.03
C LEU A 53 13.57 -21.61 33.34
N ASP A 54 13.04 -21.17 34.48
CA ASP A 54 13.26 -21.79 35.77
C ASP A 54 12.20 -22.88 36.04
N VAL A 55 12.60 -24.14 35.88
CA VAL A 55 11.75 -25.33 36.08
C VAL A 55 11.31 -25.53 37.54
N SER A 56 11.90 -24.83 38.50
CA SER A 56 11.56 -24.91 39.93
C SER A 56 10.31 -24.13 40.34
N HIS A 57 9.86 -23.19 39.51
CA HIS A 57 8.63 -22.43 39.72
C HIS A 57 7.64 -22.79 38.65
N GLY A 58 6.49 -23.32 39.02
CA GLY A 58 5.45 -23.73 38.04
C GLY A 58 5.08 -22.59 37.08
N VAL A 59 4.63 -23.00 35.91
CA VAL A 59 4.36 -22.19 34.67
C VAL A 59 3.50 -20.93 34.89
N ASN A 60 3.12 -20.56 36.10
CA ASN A 60 2.21 -19.46 36.45
C ASN A 60 2.67 -18.58 37.61
N ASP A 61 3.99 -18.35 37.81
CA ASP A 61 4.40 -17.36 38.79
C ASP A 61 4.50 -15.96 38.16
N PRO A 62 3.48 -15.10 38.35
CA PRO A 62 3.48 -13.72 37.82
C PRO A 62 4.51 -12.82 38.53
N SER A 63 5.19 -13.31 39.60
CA SER A 63 6.11 -12.52 40.39
C SER A 63 7.46 -12.23 39.74
N CYS A 64 7.82 -12.98 38.68
CA CYS A 64 9.10 -12.81 37.99
C CYS A 64 9.09 -11.68 36.92
N CYS A 65 7.94 -11.34 36.34
CA CYS A 65 7.83 -10.30 35.32
C CYS A 65 7.21 -9.04 35.92
N THR A 66 8.04 -8.18 36.48
CA THR A 66 7.61 -6.84 36.90
C THR A 66 7.33 -5.99 35.67
N PRO A 67 6.45 -4.97 35.73
CA PRO A 67 6.22 -4.01 34.64
C PRO A 67 7.51 -3.35 34.11
N ASN A 68 8.55 -3.34 34.94
CA ASN A 68 9.86 -2.76 34.60
C ASN A 68 10.66 -3.64 33.63
N CYS A 69 10.42 -4.97 33.55
CA CYS A 69 11.16 -5.86 32.66
C CYS A 69 11.02 -5.51 31.20
N GLU A 70 9.82 -5.12 30.74
CA GLU A 70 9.60 -4.66 29.36
C GLU A 70 10.34 -3.34 29.09
N SER A 71 10.25 -2.38 30.02
CA SER A 71 10.90 -1.07 29.91
C SER A 71 12.42 -1.20 29.93
N GLU A 72 12.98 -2.06 30.77
CA GLU A 72 14.42 -2.36 30.83
C GLU A 72 14.88 -3.03 29.52
N ALA A 73 14.17 -4.05 29.05
CA ALA A 73 14.48 -4.74 27.81
C ALA A 73 14.43 -3.78 26.59
N LEU A 74 13.42 -2.91 26.55
CA LEU A 74 13.29 -1.89 25.51
C LEU A 74 14.42 -0.87 25.58
N ALA A 75 14.80 -0.43 26.77
CA ALA A 75 15.91 0.51 26.96
C ALA A 75 17.24 -0.08 26.47
N VAL A 76 17.53 -1.33 26.85
CA VAL A 76 18.73 -2.05 26.40
C VAL A 76 18.72 -2.22 24.87
N ALA A 77 17.63 -2.74 24.32
CA ALA A 77 17.52 -2.96 22.89
C ALA A 77 17.68 -1.65 22.10
N ALA A 78 17.06 -0.56 22.56
CA ALA A 78 17.18 0.76 21.94
C ALA A 78 18.61 1.32 22.04
N ALA A 79 19.29 1.12 23.17
CA ALA A 79 20.69 1.54 23.32
C ALA A 79 21.63 0.77 22.37
N MET A 80 21.43 -0.55 22.22
CA MET A 80 22.21 -1.41 21.33
C MET A 80 21.95 -1.12 19.84
N GLU A 81 20.74 -0.76 19.47
CA GLU A 81 20.35 -0.51 18.08
C GLU A 81 20.50 0.96 17.66
N LYS A 82 21.09 1.79 18.52
CA LYS A 82 21.31 3.22 18.24
C LYS A 82 22.20 3.39 17.00
N GLY A 83 21.66 4.04 15.97
CA GLY A 83 22.36 4.26 14.70
C GLY A 83 22.23 3.12 13.67
N THR A 84 21.48 2.07 13.98
CA THR A 84 21.24 0.96 13.05
C THR A 84 20.43 1.38 11.81
N THR A 85 20.73 0.73 10.69
CA THR A 85 19.90 0.79 9.47
C THR A 85 18.98 -0.42 9.33
N HIS A 86 19.11 -1.42 10.21
CA HIS A 86 18.34 -2.65 10.15
C HIS A 86 16.86 -2.39 10.49
N PRO A 87 15.90 -2.98 9.74
CA PRO A 87 14.46 -2.71 9.94
C PRO A 87 13.97 -3.02 11.36
N ILE A 88 14.43 -4.11 11.97
CA ILE A 88 14.09 -4.51 13.35
C ILE A 88 14.59 -3.46 14.34
N GLY A 89 15.86 -3.07 14.24
CA GLY A 89 16.43 -2.08 15.13
C GLY A 89 15.74 -0.71 15.02
N ARG A 90 15.39 -0.30 13.78
CA ARG A 90 14.58 0.91 13.57
C ARG A 90 13.20 0.81 14.21
N ALA A 91 12.57 -0.38 14.17
CA ALA A 91 11.29 -0.61 14.84
C ALA A 91 11.40 -0.50 16.35
N VAL A 92 12.49 -1.03 16.95
CA VAL A 92 12.79 -0.89 18.39
C VAL A 92 12.99 0.57 18.74
N LEU A 93 13.82 1.30 17.99
CA LEU A 93 14.07 2.72 18.23
C LEU A 93 12.79 3.55 18.13
N ASN A 94 11.97 3.33 17.10
CA ASN A 94 10.70 4.04 16.98
C ASN A 94 9.75 3.74 18.15
N HIS A 95 9.76 2.51 18.65
CA HIS A 95 8.91 2.11 19.76
C HIS A 95 9.39 2.71 21.09
N SER A 96 10.67 3.04 21.23
CA SER A 96 11.26 3.69 22.41
C SER A 96 10.99 5.20 22.48
N VAL A 97 10.69 5.85 21.36
CA VAL A 97 10.49 7.30 21.30
C VAL A 97 9.28 7.74 22.16
N GLY A 98 9.49 8.73 23.02
CA GLY A 98 8.44 9.30 23.87
C GLY A 98 8.08 8.46 25.10
N ARG A 99 8.80 7.36 25.37
CA ARG A 99 8.65 6.56 26.58
C ARG A 99 9.70 6.97 27.62
N ASP A 100 9.32 6.95 28.88
CA ASP A 100 10.24 7.15 29.99
C ASP A 100 10.99 5.83 30.27
N LEU A 101 12.21 5.72 29.76
CA LEU A 101 13.01 4.52 29.80
C LEU A 101 14.26 4.75 30.65
N PRO A 102 14.75 3.73 31.37
CA PRO A 102 16.00 3.82 32.09
C PRO A 102 17.17 4.10 31.15
N VAL A 103 18.13 4.89 31.62
CA VAL A 103 19.33 5.22 30.86
C VAL A 103 20.30 4.05 30.92
N VAL A 104 20.67 3.53 29.75
CA VAL A 104 21.61 2.42 29.57
C VAL A 104 22.82 2.92 28.81
N GLY A 105 24.02 2.74 29.37
CA GLY A 105 25.27 2.99 28.67
C GLY A 105 25.73 1.77 27.88
N VAL A 106 26.33 1.98 26.70
CA VAL A 106 26.97 0.94 25.91
C VAL A 106 28.47 1.22 25.87
N GLU A 107 29.28 0.34 26.46
CA GLU A 107 30.74 0.47 26.54
C GLU A 107 31.42 -0.11 25.30
N SER A 108 30.94 -1.26 24.83
CA SER A 108 31.43 -1.91 23.61
C SER A 108 30.27 -2.46 22.80
N PHE A 109 30.48 -2.53 21.50
CA PHE A 109 29.48 -2.92 20.55
C PHE A 109 30.11 -3.68 19.38
N GLU A 110 29.57 -4.84 19.06
CA GLU A 110 30.00 -5.67 17.93
C GLU A 110 28.76 -6.15 17.14
N SER A 111 28.76 -5.87 15.85
CA SER A 111 27.72 -6.35 14.95
C SER A 111 28.14 -7.67 14.30
N LEU A 112 27.33 -8.70 14.43
CA LEU A 112 27.53 -10.04 13.88
C LEU A 112 26.62 -10.20 12.64
N PRO A 113 27.17 -10.12 11.40
CA PRO A 113 26.37 -10.19 10.19
C PRO A 113 25.49 -11.44 10.12
N GLY A 114 24.19 -11.26 9.86
CA GLY A 114 23.21 -12.34 9.76
C GLY A 114 22.81 -13.01 11.09
N ARG A 115 23.33 -12.55 12.22
CA ARG A 115 23.00 -13.09 13.56
C ARG A 115 22.39 -12.04 14.48
N GLY A 116 23.03 -10.90 14.68
CA GLY A 116 22.58 -9.86 15.57
C GLY A 116 23.70 -8.95 16.04
N VAL A 117 23.53 -8.40 17.24
CA VAL A 117 24.45 -7.46 17.86
C VAL A 117 24.78 -7.94 19.28
N VAL A 118 26.03 -7.79 19.68
CA VAL A 118 26.51 -8.03 21.05
C VAL A 118 27.04 -6.73 21.61
N ALA A 119 26.73 -6.44 22.87
CA ALA A 119 27.20 -5.26 23.55
C ALA A 119 27.55 -5.55 25.01
N THR A 120 28.46 -4.75 25.56
CA THR A 120 28.74 -4.68 27.01
C THR A 120 28.08 -3.42 27.52
N LEU A 121 27.29 -3.54 28.57
CA LEU A 121 26.44 -2.48 29.10
C LEU A 121 26.98 -1.95 30.42
N SER A 122 26.88 -0.64 30.60
CA SER A 122 27.07 0.03 31.87
C SER A 122 25.76 0.60 32.41
N GLY A 123 25.64 0.70 33.74
CA GLY A 123 24.41 1.22 34.39
C GLY A 123 23.36 0.16 34.71
N ILE A 124 23.57 -1.09 34.31
CA ILE A 124 22.76 -2.25 34.71
C ILE A 124 23.61 -3.11 35.63
N LYS A 125 23.11 -3.43 36.84
CA LYS A 125 23.82 -4.32 37.76
C LYS A 125 23.75 -5.74 37.25
N ALA A 126 24.92 -6.36 37.04
CA ALA A 126 25.01 -7.79 36.78
C ALA A 126 24.54 -8.58 38.04
N ARG A 127 23.81 -9.70 37.80
CA ARG A 127 23.14 -10.44 38.92
C ARG A 127 24.11 -11.13 39.86
N ASP A 128 25.33 -11.46 39.40
CA ASP A 128 26.28 -12.32 40.12
C ASP A 128 27.53 -11.59 40.63
N SER A 129 27.78 -10.31 40.31
CA SER A 129 28.90 -9.55 40.83
C SER A 129 28.66 -8.04 40.82
N GLU A 130 29.07 -7.38 41.88
CA GLU A 130 28.88 -5.93 42.04
C GLU A 130 29.71 -5.06 41.08
N ASN A 131 30.65 -5.66 40.30
CA ASN A 131 31.62 -4.94 39.47
C ASN A 131 31.72 -5.45 38.00
N GLU A 132 30.91 -6.42 37.56
CA GLU A 132 30.95 -6.87 36.17
C GLU A 132 29.92 -6.13 35.31
N LEU A 133 30.41 -5.70 34.16
CA LEU A 133 29.56 -5.10 33.13
C LEU A 133 28.62 -6.17 32.55
N ALA A 134 27.35 -5.87 32.47
CA ALA A 134 26.36 -6.78 31.91
C ALA A 134 26.60 -7.03 30.41
N LYS A 135 26.51 -8.29 29.93
CA LYS A 135 26.57 -8.63 28.52
C LYS A 135 25.17 -8.77 27.96
N ALA A 136 24.92 -8.09 26.83
CA ALA A 136 23.67 -8.17 26.12
C ALA A 136 23.90 -8.63 24.67
N SER A 137 22.95 -9.40 24.15
CA SER A 137 22.93 -9.83 22.75
C SER A 137 21.51 -9.72 22.22
N ILE A 138 21.34 -9.09 21.07
CA ILE A 138 20.05 -8.97 20.37
C ILE A 138 20.19 -9.55 18.96
N GLY A 139 19.21 -10.36 18.52
CA GLY A 139 19.29 -10.98 17.20
C GLY A 139 18.16 -11.96 16.94
N SER A 140 18.38 -12.87 15.98
CA SER A 140 17.40 -13.93 15.69
C SER A 140 17.22 -14.86 16.90
N VAL A 141 16.03 -15.46 17.00
CA VAL A 141 15.72 -16.42 18.08
C VAL A 141 16.69 -17.59 18.04
N GLU A 142 17.07 -18.07 16.86
CA GLU A 142 18.03 -19.15 16.66
C GLU A 142 19.42 -18.76 17.18
N TYR A 143 19.86 -17.56 16.89
CA TYR A 143 21.15 -17.06 17.40
C TYR A 143 21.16 -16.97 18.92
N ILE A 144 20.16 -16.34 19.51
CA ILE A 144 20.08 -16.22 20.98
C ILE A 144 19.96 -17.61 21.61
N SER A 145 19.16 -18.51 21.08
CA SER A 145 19.06 -19.92 21.58
C SER A 145 20.42 -20.65 21.53
N SER A 146 21.26 -20.34 20.52
CA SER A 146 22.58 -20.95 20.39
C SER A 146 23.59 -20.50 21.47
N LEU A 147 23.35 -19.38 22.14
CA LEU A 147 24.19 -18.91 23.25
C LEU A 147 24.01 -19.74 24.53
N TYR A 148 22.93 -20.53 24.61
CA TYR A 148 22.50 -21.29 25.80
C TYR A 148 22.70 -22.81 25.64
N ILE A 149 23.77 -23.24 24.94
CA ILE A 149 23.97 -24.65 24.55
C ILE A 149 24.17 -25.61 25.75
N SER A 150 24.55 -25.12 26.91
CA SER A 150 25.14 -25.97 27.96
C SER A 150 24.16 -26.64 28.93
N ASN A 151 22.86 -26.26 29.00
CA ASN A 151 21.95 -26.72 30.08
C ASN A 151 20.51 -27.05 29.66
N GLY A 152 20.23 -27.36 28.39
CA GLY A 152 18.84 -27.59 27.97
C GLY A 152 18.01 -26.30 27.86
N GLU A 153 18.56 -25.16 28.25
CA GLU A 153 17.92 -23.83 28.19
C GLU A 153 17.57 -23.42 26.74
N SER A 154 18.36 -23.86 25.76
CA SER A 154 18.09 -23.62 24.34
C SER A 154 16.74 -24.20 23.90
N GLU A 155 16.40 -25.40 24.38
CA GLU A 155 15.13 -26.04 24.03
C GLU A 155 13.96 -25.37 24.78
N GLN A 156 14.19 -24.91 26.00
CA GLN A 156 13.22 -24.14 26.78
C GLN A 156 12.90 -22.79 26.11
N ILE A 157 13.90 -22.08 25.58
CA ILE A 157 13.67 -20.85 24.80
C ILE A 157 12.81 -21.16 23.57
N LYS A 158 13.14 -22.19 22.81
CA LYS A 158 12.35 -22.59 21.63
C LYS A 158 10.94 -23.02 22.00
N GLN A 159 10.74 -23.67 23.12
CA GLN A 159 9.43 -24.06 23.63
C GLN A 159 8.64 -22.84 24.09
N ALA A 160 9.28 -21.90 24.80
CA ALA A 160 8.66 -20.63 25.21
C ALA A 160 8.20 -19.81 23.99
N VAL A 161 9.02 -19.77 22.92
CA VAL A 161 8.65 -19.13 21.65
C VAL A 161 7.42 -19.81 21.00
N LYS A 162 7.33 -21.14 21.07
CA LYS A 162 6.15 -21.86 20.56
C LYS A 162 4.89 -21.67 21.41
N CYS A 163 5.06 -21.44 22.72
CA CYS A 163 3.96 -21.19 23.66
C CYS A 163 3.61 -19.71 23.78
N SER A 164 4.35 -18.83 23.12
CA SER A 164 4.06 -17.40 23.09
C SER A 164 2.66 -17.11 22.58
N ALA A 165 1.99 -16.14 23.16
CA ALA A 165 0.69 -15.63 22.67
C ALA A 165 0.78 -15.05 21.24
N PHE A 166 2.01 -14.70 20.83
CA PHE A 166 2.35 -14.20 19.51
C PHE A 166 2.98 -15.34 18.69
N GLY A 167 2.20 -15.91 17.78
CA GLY A 167 2.61 -17.05 16.96
C GLY A 167 3.70 -16.73 15.91
N PRO A 168 4.04 -17.72 15.06
CA PRO A 168 5.07 -17.56 14.02
C PRO A 168 4.73 -16.56 12.92
N GLU A 169 3.56 -15.96 12.97
CA GLU A 169 3.11 -14.92 12.06
C GLU A 169 3.77 -13.56 12.30
N PHE A 170 4.37 -13.35 13.48
CA PHE A 170 5.14 -12.14 13.76
C PHE A 170 6.62 -12.35 13.39
N VAL A 171 7.25 -11.29 12.92
CA VAL A 171 8.71 -11.27 12.87
C VAL A 171 9.21 -11.17 14.30
N GLN A 172 10.07 -12.08 14.71
CA GLN A 172 10.55 -12.16 16.08
C GLN A 172 12.04 -11.84 16.17
N ALA A 173 12.43 -11.12 17.21
CA ALA A 173 13.80 -11.01 17.64
C ALA A 173 13.88 -11.30 19.13
N ALA A 174 14.99 -11.82 19.59
CA ALA A 174 15.25 -12.08 20.99
C ALA A 174 16.37 -11.19 21.51
N LEU A 175 16.21 -10.66 22.71
CA LEU A 175 17.23 -9.98 23.51
C LEU A 175 17.62 -10.88 24.66
N SER A 176 18.90 -11.08 24.88
CA SER A 176 19.46 -11.73 26.06
C SER A 176 20.28 -10.73 26.83
N VAL A 177 20.01 -10.57 28.13
CA VAL A 177 20.80 -9.77 29.08
C VAL A 177 21.08 -10.65 30.28
N ASP A 178 22.34 -11.01 30.55
CA ASP A 178 22.74 -11.85 31.67
C ASP A 178 21.78 -13.03 31.93
N LYS A 179 21.53 -13.87 30.96
CA LYS A 179 20.61 -15.01 30.96
C LYS A 179 19.11 -14.69 31.02
N LYS A 180 18.71 -13.43 31.10
CA LYS A 180 17.32 -13.04 30.93
C LYS A 180 17.01 -12.90 29.44
N VAL A 181 15.99 -13.61 28.95
CA VAL A 181 15.58 -13.56 27.55
C VAL A 181 14.24 -12.86 27.41
N THR A 182 14.17 -11.93 26.47
CA THR A 182 12.95 -11.19 26.13
C THR A 182 12.71 -11.26 24.62
N LEU A 183 11.50 -11.60 24.21
CA LEU A 183 11.09 -11.63 22.83
C LEU A 183 10.49 -10.29 22.42
N PHE A 184 10.84 -9.84 21.22
CA PHE A 184 10.25 -8.71 20.55
C PHE A 184 9.46 -9.22 19.35
N HIS A 185 8.19 -8.82 19.25
CA HIS A 185 7.29 -9.21 18.18
C HIS A 185 7.03 -8.01 17.27
N PHE A 186 7.31 -8.17 15.99
CA PHE A 186 7.17 -7.11 15.00
C PHE A 186 6.17 -7.50 13.93
N GLU A 187 5.48 -6.50 13.44
CA GLU A 187 4.52 -6.62 12.35
C GLU A 187 4.68 -5.47 11.37
N ASP A 188 4.46 -5.76 10.08
CA ASP A 188 4.35 -4.73 9.06
C ASP A 188 2.94 -4.13 9.09
N GLU A 189 2.86 -2.83 9.29
CA GLU A 189 1.59 -2.13 9.51
C GLU A 189 0.82 -1.92 8.20
N PRO A 190 -0.49 -2.23 8.17
CA PRO A 190 -1.34 -1.84 7.05
C PRO A 190 -1.30 -0.34 6.81
N ARG A 191 -1.28 0.08 5.54
CA ARG A 191 -1.30 1.51 5.20
C ARG A 191 -2.62 2.16 5.64
N PRO A 192 -2.58 3.40 6.12
CA PRO A 192 -3.80 4.12 6.46
C PRO A 192 -4.67 4.30 5.19
N GLY A 193 -5.99 4.13 5.36
CA GLY A 193 -6.97 4.32 4.28
C GLY A 193 -7.09 3.16 3.27
N VAL A 194 -6.30 2.08 3.38
CA VAL A 194 -6.37 0.95 2.43
C VAL A 194 -7.74 0.29 2.45
N CYS A 195 -8.38 0.14 3.60
CA CYS A 195 -9.71 -0.48 3.70
C CYS A 195 -10.75 0.30 2.88
N GLU A 196 -10.68 1.63 2.86
CA GLU A 196 -11.54 2.49 2.04
C GLU A 196 -11.25 2.33 0.54
N VAL A 197 -9.97 2.19 0.18
CA VAL A 197 -9.55 1.89 -1.20
C VAL A 197 -10.16 0.56 -1.66
N ILE A 198 -10.02 -0.51 -0.85
CA ILE A 198 -10.56 -1.84 -1.14
C ILE A 198 -12.08 -1.80 -1.25
N TYR A 199 -12.76 -1.12 -0.32
CA TYR A 199 -14.21 -0.91 -0.39
C TYR A 199 -14.63 -0.22 -1.70
N THR A 200 -13.93 0.85 -2.08
CA THR A 200 -14.23 1.60 -3.31
C THR A 200 -14.02 0.74 -4.56
N LEU A 201 -12.96 -0.04 -4.61
CA LEU A 201 -12.67 -0.95 -5.73
C LEU A 201 -13.71 -2.09 -5.81
N ARG A 202 -14.15 -2.63 -4.69
CA ARG A 202 -15.17 -3.67 -4.63
C ARG A 202 -16.53 -3.14 -5.02
N GLU A 203 -17.01 -2.08 -4.37
CA GLU A 203 -18.38 -1.61 -4.48
C GLU A 203 -18.63 -0.70 -5.69
N LYS A 204 -17.71 0.22 -5.96
CA LYS A 204 -17.87 1.18 -7.06
C LYS A 204 -17.26 0.68 -8.36
N ALA A 205 -16.06 0.13 -8.32
CA ALA A 205 -15.42 -0.41 -9.52
C ALA A 205 -15.89 -1.83 -9.86
N LYS A 206 -16.53 -2.56 -8.93
CA LYS A 206 -17.02 -3.94 -9.10
C LYS A 206 -15.91 -4.90 -9.54
N LEU A 207 -14.72 -4.76 -8.96
CA LEU A 207 -13.57 -5.60 -9.22
C LEU A 207 -13.53 -6.77 -8.23
N ARG A 208 -13.10 -7.96 -8.71
CA ARG A 208 -12.65 -9.06 -7.87
C ARG A 208 -11.30 -8.68 -7.27
N ILE A 209 -11.18 -8.72 -5.95
CA ILE A 209 -9.98 -8.26 -5.24
C ILE A 209 -9.31 -9.45 -4.56
N MET A 210 -8.01 -9.57 -4.76
CA MET A 210 -7.21 -10.63 -4.17
C MET A 210 -5.88 -10.11 -3.62
N MET A 211 -5.33 -10.79 -2.64
CA MET A 211 -4.00 -10.56 -2.11
C MET A 211 -3.08 -11.73 -2.48
N LEU A 212 -1.89 -11.44 -3.01
CA LEU A 212 -0.87 -12.42 -3.36
C LEU A 212 0.37 -12.15 -2.49
N THR A 213 0.78 -13.10 -1.66
CA THR A 213 1.95 -12.93 -0.78
C THR A 213 2.78 -14.18 -0.65
N GLY A 214 4.09 -14.01 -0.46
CA GLY A 214 5.01 -15.08 -0.10
C GLY A 214 4.98 -15.44 1.39
N ASP A 215 4.28 -14.65 2.20
CA ASP A 215 4.25 -14.82 3.64
C ASP A 215 3.42 -16.02 4.09
N HIS A 216 3.60 -16.39 5.35
CA HIS A 216 2.87 -17.48 6.00
C HIS A 216 1.37 -17.17 6.07
N GLU A 217 0.55 -18.23 6.05
CA GLU A 217 -0.91 -18.16 6.06
C GLU A 217 -1.48 -17.25 7.16
N SER A 218 -0.99 -17.41 8.40
CA SER A 218 -1.47 -16.67 9.57
C SER A 218 -1.22 -15.16 9.44
N SER A 219 -0.02 -14.75 9.00
CA SER A 219 0.33 -13.35 8.72
C SER A 219 -0.51 -12.79 7.59
N ALA A 220 -0.66 -13.55 6.50
CA ALA A 220 -1.43 -13.14 5.33
C ALA A 220 -2.92 -12.92 5.69
N LYS A 221 -3.54 -13.87 6.38
CA LYS A 221 -4.95 -13.78 6.81
C LYS A 221 -5.21 -12.61 7.76
N ARG A 222 -4.27 -12.34 8.69
CA ARG A 222 -4.40 -11.22 9.62
C ARG A 222 -4.38 -9.88 8.89
N VAL A 223 -3.42 -9.67 8.00
CA VAL A 223 -3.35 -8.44 7.20
C VAL A 223 -4.57 -8.32 6.30
N ALA A 224 -4.97 -9.39 5.62
CA ALA A 224 -6.16 -9.41 4.76
C ALA A 224 -7.43 -9.00 5.51
N LYS A 225 -7.63 -9.51 6.72
CA LYS A 225 -8.74 -9.10 7.60
C LYS A 225 -8.67 -7.61 7.95
N ALA A 226 -7.48 -7.08 8.25
CA ALA A 226 -7.28 -5.68 8.57
C ALA A 226 -7.54 -4.75 7.38
N VAL A 227 -7.28 -5.20 6.14
CA VAL A 227 -7.49 -4.42 4.92
C VAL A 227 -8.78 -4.81 4.18
N CYS A 228 -9.64 -5.66 4.76
CA CYS A 228 -10.94 -6.08 4.22
C CYS A 228 -10.86 -6.83 2.88
N ILE A 229 -9.85 -7.70 2.69
CA ILE A 229 -9.70 -8.58 1.53
C ILE A 229 -10.05 -10.02 1.93
N ASP A 230 -10.96 -10.66 1.18
CA ASP A 230 -11.43 -12.02 1.48
C ASP A 230 -10.63 -13.09 0.73
N GLU A 231 -10.21 -12.81 -0.52
CA GLU A 231 -9.45 -13.74 -1.34
C GLU A 231 -7.96 -13.56 -1.11
N VAL A 232 -7.32 -14.57 -0.51
CA VAL A 232 -5.91 -14.53 -0.11
C VAL A 232 -5.18 -15.75 -0.62
N HIS A 233 -4.05 -15.52 -1.29
CA HIS A 233 -3.11 -16.54 -1.70
C HIS A 233 -1.79 -16.29 -1.00
N PHE A 234 -1.37 -17.21 -0.18
CA PHE A 234 -0.20 -17.12 0.71
C PHE A 234 0.85 -18.17 0.37
N SER A 235 2.04 -18.04 0.98
CA SER A 235 3.19 -18.92 0.77
C SER A 235 3.59 -19.08 -0.71
N LEU A 236 3.35 -18.05 -1.52
CA LEU A 236 3.63 -18.07 -2.95
C LEU A 236 5.10 -17.77 -3.22
N LYS A 237 5.77 -18.63 -3.98
CA LYS A 237 7.05 -18.29 -4.59
C LYS A 237 6.85 -17.29 -5.75
N PRO A 238 7.88 -16.57 -6.20
CA PRO A 238 7.76 -15.64 -7.33
C PRO A 238 7.16 -16.28 -8.59
N GLU A 239 7.49 -17.55 -8.85
CA GLU A 239 6.94 -18.32 -9.98
C GLU A 239 5.45 -18.64 -9.80
N ASP A 240 5.02 -18.94 -8.56
CA ASP A 240 3.61 -19.22 -8.24
C ASP A 240 2.77 -17.95 -8.38
N LYS A 241 3.29 -16.79 -7.94
CA LYS A 241 2.66 -15.47 -8.17
C LYS A 241 2.48 -15.21 -9.66
N LEU A 242 3.53 -15.43 -10.46
CA LEU A 242 3.48 -15.28 -11.91
C LEU A 242 2.41 -16.17 -12.55
N ASN A 243 2.38 -17.46 -12.18
CA ASN A 243 1.42 -18.42 -12.71
C ASN A 243 -0.01 -18.06 -12.32
N LYS A 244 -0.22 -17.62 -11.08
CA LYS A 244 -1.54 -17.17 -10.60
C LYS A 244 -2.02 -15.94 -11.38
N VAL A 245 -1.16 -14.94 -11.57
CA VAL A 245 -1.47 -13.74 -12.36
C VAL A 245 -1.85 -14.11 -13.80
N LYS A 246 -1.08 -15.00 -14.45
CA LYS A 246 -1.40 -15.48 -15.79
C LYS A 246 -2.72 -16.25 -15.86
N ALA A 247 -3.02 -17.07 -14.87
CA ALA A 247 -4.27 -17.84 -14.81
C ALA A 247 -5.47 -16.87 -14.69
N VAL A 248 -5.45 -15.96 -13.72
CA VAL A 248 -6.53 -15.01 -13.49
C VAL A 248 -6.70 -14.04 -14.66
N SER A 249 -5.61 -13.58 -15.29
CA SER A 249 -5.68 -12.72 -16.48
C SER A 249 -6.40 -13.39 -17.66
N ARG A 250 -6.39 -14.74 -17.71
CA ARG A 250 -7.08 -15.52 -18.77
C ARG A 250 -8.49 -15.91 -18.36
N GLU A 251 -8.76 -16.04 -17.04
CA GLU A 251 -10.09 -16.35 -16.52
C GLU A 251 -11.05 -15.19 -16.82
N GLY A 252 -12.18 -15.49 -17.44
CA GLY A 252 -13.27 -14.52 -17.64
C GLY A 252 -13.04 -13.43 -18.69
N GLY A 253 -11.90 -13.38 -19.39
CA GLY A 253 -11.65 -12.45 -20.51
C GLY A 253 -11.53 -10.96 -20.12
N GLY A 254 -11.58 -10.60 -18.84
CA GLY A 254 -11.61 -9.22 -18.36
C GLY A 254 -10.25 -8.63 -17.94
N GLY A 255 -9.18 -9.43 -17.93
CA GLY A 255 -7.86 -8.96 -17.51
C GLY A 255 -7.69 -8.74 -15.99
N LEU A 256 -6.42 -8.65 -15.57
CA LEU A 256 -6.00 -8.47 -14.18
C LEU A 256 -5.09 -7.25 -14.05
N ILE A 257 -5.35 -6.44 -13.02
CA ILE A 257 -4.44 -5.39 -12.54
C ILE A 257 -3.58 -5.99 -11.44
N MET A 258 -2.25 -5.90 -11.53
CA MET A 258 -1.34 -6.25 -10.45
C MET A 258 -0.75 -4.99 -9.84
N VAL A 259 -0.85 -4.84 -8.52
CA VAL A 259 -0.29 -3.72 -7.76
C VAL A 259 0.79 -4.25 -6.82
N GLY A 260 2.00 -3.73 -6.91
CA GLY A 260 3.14 -4.18 -6.12
C GLY A 260 4.19 -3.10 -5.89
N ASP A 261 5.18 -3.39 -5.04
CA ASP A 261 6.39 -2.57 -4.86
C ASP A 261 7.50 -2.96 -5.86
N GLY A 262 7.37 -4.12 -6.46
CA GLY A 262 8.19 -4.60 -7.56
C GLY A 262 9.56 -5.16 -7.21
N ILE A 263 9.91 -5.32 -5.94
CA ILE A 263 11.21 -5.92 -5.59
C ILE A 263 11.21 -7.40 -6.00
N ASN A 264 10.16 -8.13 -5.63
CA ASN A 264 10.01 -9.57 -5.93
C ASN A 264 8.94 -9.86 -6.99
N ASP A 265 8.15 -8.86 -7.37
CA ASP A 265 6.94 -9.00 -8.17
C ASP A 265 7.10 -8.56 -9.63
N ALA A 266 8.29 -8.15 -10.06
CA ALA A 266 8.52 -7.67 -11.43
C ALA A 266 8.02 -8.65 -12.50
N PRO A 267 8.21 -9.99 -12.41
CA PRO A 267 7.66 -10.94 -13.37
C PRO A 267 6.12 -10.99 -13.35
N ALA A 268 5.50 -10.90 -12.17
CA ALA A 268 4.04 -10.88 -12.01
C ALA A 268 3.44 -9.58 -12.55
N LEU A 269 4.07 -8.43 -12.30
CA LEU A 269 3.69 -7.12 -12.85
C LEU A 269 3.73 -7.11 -14.37
N ALA A 270 4.81 -7.67 -14.97
CA ALA A 270 4.95 -7.76 -16.43
C ALA A 270 3.95 -8.72 -17.08
N ALA A 271 3.45 -9.73 -16.35
CA ALA A 271 2.50 -10.72 -16.86
C ALA A 271 1.03 -10.32 -16.66
N ALA A 272 0.76 -9.32 -15.84
CA ALA A 272 -0.57 -8.76 -15.65
C ALA A 272 -1.05 -8.02 -16.91
N THR A 273 -2.35 -7.82 -17.03
CA THR A 273 -2.92 -6.98 -18.10
C THR A 273 -2.50 -5.52 -17.93
N VAL A 274 -2.41 -5.07 -16.66
CA VAL A 274 -1.87 -3.77 -16.28
C VAL A 274 -1.06 -3.93 -14.98
N GLY A 275 0.21 -3.57 -15.01
CA GLY A 275 1.09 -3.53 -13.84
C GLY A 275 1.16 -2.13 -13.25
N ILE A 276 0.86 -1.99 -11.96
CA ILE A 276 0.93 -0.73 -11.20
C ILE A 276 2.02 -0.85 -10.12
N VAL A 277 2.92 0.11 -10.06
CA VAL A 277 4.03 0.12 -9.13
C VAL A 277 4.07 1.39 -8.29
N LEU A 278 4.38 1.24 -7.00
CA LEU A 278 4.67 2.33 -6.06
C LEU A 278 6.13 2.77 -6.25
N ALA A 279 6.34 3.83 -7.03
CA ALA A 279 7.65 4.21 -7.56
C ALA A 279 8.71 4.56 -6.51
N GLN A 280 8.32 5.05 -5.33
CA GLN A 280 9.28 5.45 -4.28
C GLN A 280 10.08 4.27 -3.71
N ARG A 281 9.58 3.03 -3.84
CA ARG A 281 10.19 1.82 -3.31
C ARG A 281 10.57 0.82 -4.38
N ALA A 282 10.13 1.08 -5.61
CA ALA A 282 10.27 0.14 -6.71
C ALA A 282 11.74 -0.06 -7.11
N SER A 283 12.07 -1.31 -7.45
CA SER A 283 13.31 -1.62 -8.15
C SER A 283 13.30 -1.01 -9.55
N ALA A 284 14.49 -0.72 -10.10
CA ALA A 284 14.60 -0.22 -11.48
C ALA A 284 13.95 -1.17 -12.50
N THR A 285 14.02 -2.48 -12.26
CA THR A 285 13.35 -3.51 -13.08
C THR A 285 11.83 -3.38 -13.02
N ALA A 286 11.25 -3.19 -11.83
CA ALA A 286 9.81 -3.02 -11.69
C ALA A 286 9.31 -1.75 -12.36
N VAL A 287 10.02 -0.64 -12.20
CA VAL A 287 9.75 0.61 -12.92
C VAL A 287 9.81 0.41 -14.43
N ALA A 288 10.76 -0.40 -14.92
CA ALA A 288 10.89 -0.67 -16.35
C ALA A 288 9.72 -1.50 -16.92
N VAL A 289 9.15 -2.44 -16.18
CA VAL A 289 8.09 -3.34 -16.67
C VAL A 289 6.67 -2.85 -16.36
N ALA A 290 6.46 -2.04 -15.32
CA ALA A 290 5.13 -1.56 -14.96
C ALA A 290 4.57 -0.59 -16.01
N ASP A 291 3.25 -0.60 -16.18
CA ASP A 291 2.50 0.27 -17.09
C ASP A 291 2.13 1.60 -16.44
N ILE A 292 1.93 1.57 -15.12
CA ILE A 292 1.55 2.73 -14.31
C ILE A 292 2.52 2.86 -13.13
N LEU A 293 3.05 4.06 -12.96
CA LEU A 293 3.90 4.41 -11.82
C LEU A 293 3.16 5.39 -10.92
N LEU A 294 3.00 5.03 -9.65
CA LEU A 294 2.52 5.92 -8.62
C LEU A 294 3.73 6.61 -7.97
N LEU A 295 3.95 7.87 -8.31
CA LEU A 295 5.11 8.66 -7.86
C LEU A 295 5.03 8.99 -6.37
N GLN A 296 3.82 9.05 -5.83
CA GLN A 296 3.56 9.16 -4.40
C GLN A 296 3.25 7.78 -3.82
N ASP A 297 3.66 7.54 -2.59
CA ASP A 297 3.42 6.28 -1.87
C ASP A 297 1.96 6.23 -1.34
N ASN A 298 0.98 6.38 -2.26
CA ASN A 298 -0.44 6.53 -1.94
C ASN A 298 -1.31 5.63 -2.81
N LEU A 299 -1.90 4.60 -2.21
CA LEU A 299 -2.84 3.68 -2.87
C LEU A 299 -4.22 4.30 -3.17
N CYS A 300 -4.60 5.39 -2.50
CA CYS A 300 -5.90 6.05 -2.72
C CYS A 300 -6.05 6.57 -4.15
N VAL A 301 -4.96 6.64 -4.90
CA VAL A 301 -4.94 7.08 -6.29
C VAL A 301 -5.36 5.96 -7.27
N VAL A 302 -5.26 4.68 -6.87
CA VAL A 302 -5.63 3.53 -7.73
C VAL A 302 -7.10 3.56 -8.15
N PRO A 303 -8.10 3.75 -7.26
CA PRO A 303 -9.49 3.91 -7.65
C PRO A 303 -9.71 5.07 -8.63
N PHE A 304 -9.02 6.19 -8.43
CA PHE A 304 -9.08 7.33 -9.34
C PHE A 304 -8.57 6.97 -10.75
N CYS A 305 -7.45 6.24 -10.86
CA CYS A 305 -6.90 5.77 -12.14
C CYS A 305 -7.95 4.94 -12.90
N ILE A 306 -8.58 3.99 -12.23
CA ILE A 306 -9.55 3.08 -12.84
C ILE A 306 -10.81 3.84 -13.26
N ALA A 307 -11.34 4.72 -12.41
CA ALA A 307 -12.50 5.55 -12.73
C ALA A 307 -12.21 6.45 -13.93
N LYS A 308 -11.01 7.06 -13.97
CA LYS A 308 -10.57 7.93 -15.07
C LYS A 308 -10.40 7.17 -16.39
N ALA A 309 -9.84 5.98 -16.33
CA ALA A 309 -9.70 5.11 -17.48
C ALA A 309 -11.08 4.76 -18.08
N ARG A 310 -12.02 4.31 -17.25
CA ARG A 310 -13.39 3.98 -17.67
C ARG A 310 -14.13 5.19 -18.25
N GLN A 311 -14.04 6.35 -17.60
CA GLN A 311 -14.62 7.61 -18.10
C GLN A 311 -14.06 7.96 -19.48
N THR A 312 -12.75 7.90 -19.63
CA THR A 312 -12.06 8.26 -20.88
C THR A 312 -12.45 7.32 -22.02
N THR A 313 -12.38 6.00 -21.79
CA THR A 313 -12.78 5.00 -22.81
C THR A 313 -14.25 5.14 -23.18
N SER A 314 -15.14 5.43 -22.23
CA SER A 314 -16.54 5.70 -22.50
C SER A 314 -16.74 6.95 -23.37
N LEU A 315 -16.04 8.04 -23.06
CA LEU A 315 -16.10 9.29 -23.84
C LEU A 315 -15.54 9.11 -25.26
N VAL A 316 -14.48 8.32 -25.44
CA VAL A 316 -13.95 7.99 -26.77
C VAL A 316 -15.01 7.23 -27.59
N LYS A 317 -15.63 6.19 -27.00
CA LYS A 317 -16.71 5.44 -27.68
C LYS A 317 -17.87 6.34 -28.05
N GLN A 318 -18.30 7.22 -27.16
CA GLN A 318 -19.38 8.20 -27.42
C GLN A 318 -18.99 9.16 -28.55
N SER A 319 -17.75 9.68 -28.55
CA SER A 319 -17.26 10.61 -29.57
C SER A 319 -17.19 9.95 -30.96
N VAL A 320 -16.75 8.68 -31.04
CA VAL A 320 -16.73 7.92 -32.29
C VAL A 320 -18.15 7.67 -32.82
N ALA A 321 -19.07 7.25 -31.93
CA ALA A 321 -20.47 7.03 -32.30
C ALA A 321 -21.11 8.34 -32.78
N LEU A 322 -20.89 9.46 -32.08
CA LEU A 322 -21.39 10.78 -32.46
C LEU A 322 -20.84 11.22 -33.84
N ALA A 323 -19.53 11.06 -34.07
CA ALA A 323 -18.90 11.39 -35.34
C ALA A 323 -19.48 10.59 -36.49
N LEU A 324 -19.61 9.27 -36.34
CA LEU A 324 -20.20 8.40 -37.37
C LEU A 324 -21.66 8.79 -37.65
N THR A 325 -22.44 9.08 -36.62
CA THR A 325 -23.82 9.54 -36.78
C THR A 325 -23.89 10.86 -37.54
N CYS A 326 -23.08 11.85 -37.21
CA CYS A 326 -23.02 13.13 -37.90
C CYS A 326 -22.62 12.97 -39.37
N ILE A 327 -21.65 12.09 -39.66
CA ILE A 327 -21.22 11.82 -41.05
C ILE A 327 -22.37 11.20 -41.86
N VAL A 328 -23.07 10.19 -41.32
CA VAL A 328 -24.20 9.55 -42.02
C VAL A 328 -25.31 10.55 -42.28
N PHE A 329 -25.70 11.37 -41.29
CA PHE A 329 -26.76 12.38 -41.43
C PHE A 329 -26.39 13.52 -42.39
N ALA A 330 -25.11 13.86 -42.54
CA ALA A 330 -24.68 14.85 -43.52
C ALA A 330 -24.51 14.27 -44.94
N ALA A 331 -23.85 13.10 -45.06
CA ALA A 331 -23.49 12.53 -46.33
C ALA A 331 -24.68 11.91 -47.09
N LEU A 332 -25.55 11.16 -46.41
CA LEU A 332 -26.62 10.40 -47.04
C LEU A 332 -27.66 11.33 -47.71
N PRO A 333 -28.23 12.38 -47.09
CA PRO A 333 -29.14 13.31 -47.72
C PRO A 333 -28.47 14.17 -48.79
N SER A 334 -27.15 14.44 -48.68
CA SER A 334 -26.40 15.18 -49.68
C SER A 334 -26.24 14.38 -50.96
N VAL A 335 -25.92 13.09 -50.89
CA VAL A 335 -25.80 12.19 -52.04
C VAL A 335 -27.14 11.98 -52.74
N LEU A 336 -28.24 11.96 -51.98
CA LEU A 336 -29.60 11.85 -52.49
C LEU A 336 -30.14 13.16 -53.10
N GLY A 337 -29.38 14.27 -53.05
CA GLY A 337 -29.76 15.55 -53.59
C GLY A 337 -30.76 16.36 -52.74
N PHE A 338 -31.03 15.91 -51.49
CA PHE A 338 -31.98 16.58 -50.58
C PHE A 338 -31.37 17.79 -49.87
N LEU A 339 -30.03 17.90 -49.79
CA LEU A 339 -29.35 18.97 -49.06
C LEU A 339 -28.46 19.80 -50.03
N PRO A 340 -28.52 21.14 -49.96
CA PRO A 340 -27.58 21.98 -50.64
C PRO A 340 -26.19 21.88 -50.03
N LEU A 341 -25.15 22.07 -50.84
CA LEU A 341 -23.74 21.87 -50.45
C LEU A 341 -23.35 22.65 -49.20
N TRP A 342 -23.77 23.91 -49.10
CA TRP A 342 -23.44 24.75 -47.94
C TRP A 342 -23.99 24.21 -46.61
N LEU A 343 -25.18 23.59 -46.63
CA LEU A 343 -25.78 22.99 -45.44
C LEU A 343 -25.08 21.67 -45.05
N THR A 344 -24.64 20.89 -46.03
CA THR A 344 -23.83 19.67 -45.80
C THR A 344 -22.51 20.03 -45.09
N VAL A 345 -21.82 21.08 -45.57
CA VAL A 345 -20.59 21.57 -44.93
C VAL A 345 -20.88 22.07 -43.51
N LEU A 346 -21.95 22.81 -43.29
CA LEU A 346 -22.34 23.31 -41.96
C LEU A 346 -22.61 22.16 -40.99
N LEU A 347 -23.31 21.11 -41.42
CA LEU A 347 -23.59 19.92 -40.60
C LEU A 347 -22.32 19.14 -40.28
N HIS A 348 -21.37 19.04 -41.23
CA HIS A 348 -20.10 18.38 -40.99
C HIS A 348 -19.24 19.11 -39.99
N GLU A 349 -19.06 20.42 -40.15
CA GLU A 349 -18.29 21.25 -39.21
C GLU A 349 -18.96 21.33 -37.84
N GLY A 350 -20.30 21.45 -37.80
CA GLY A 350 -21.09 21.39 -36.57
C GLY A 350 -20.93 20.07 -35.83
N GLY A 351 -20.88 18.94 -36.57
CA GLY A 351 -20.61 17.61 -36.01
C GLY A 351 -19.22 17.52 -35.37
N THR A 352 -18.22 18.05 -36.04
CA THR A 352 -16.84 18.13 -35.50
C THR A 352 -16.77 18.95 -34.22
N LEU A 353 -17.47 20.09 -34.17
CA LEU A 353 -17.56 20.91 -32.97
C LEU A 353 -18.22 20.17 -31.82
N LEU A 354 -19.31 19.42 -32.08
CA LEU A 354 -19.99 18.61 -31.06
C LEU A 354 -19.07 17.53 -30.48
N VAL A 355 -18.28 16.85 -31.31
CA VAL A 355 -17.28 15.88 -30.86
C VAL A 355 -16.23 16.53 -29.98
N CYS A 356 -15.73 17.70 -30.35
CA CYS A 356 -14.79 18.48 -29.55
C CYS A 356 -15.37 18.87 -28.18
N LEU A 357 -16.63 19.36 -28.16
CA LEU A 357 -17.32 19.71 -26.92
C LEU A 357 -17.54 18.49 -26.02
N ASN A 358 -17.92 17.34 -26.58
CA ASN A 358 -18.03 16.08 -25.80
C ASN A 358 -16.69 15.68 -25.17
N SER A 359 -15.59 15.86 -25.91
CA SER A 359 -14.24 15.51 -25.44
C SER A 359 -13.75 16.39 -24.28
N ILE A 360 -14.27 17.61 -24.12
CA ILE A 360 -13.93 18.51 -23.00
C ILE A 360 -14.38 17.89 -21.67
N ARG A 361 -15.41 17.08 -21.65
CA ARG A 361 -15.87 16.33 -20.45
C ARG A 361 -14.79 15.45 -19.84
N ALA A 362 -13.78 15.04 -20.61
CA ALA A 362 -12.63 14.32 -20.10
C ALA A 362 -11.78 15.13 -19.09
N LEU A 363 -11.97 16.43 -18.97
CA LEU A 363 -11.29 17.29 -17.98
C LEU A 363 -11.95 17.22 -16.60
N ASN A 364 -13.22 16.83 -16.55
CA ASN A 364 -13.93 16.73 -15.27
C ASN A 364 -13.35 15.61 -14.40
N PRO A 365 -13.46 15.71 -13.06
CA PRO A 365 -13.09 14.61 -12.17
C PRO A 365 -13.90 13.35 -12.54
N PRO A 366 -13.30 12.16 -12.42
CA PRO A 366 -13.97 10.93 -12.79
C PRO A 366 -15.12 10.61 -11.83
N THR A 367 -16.19 10.07 -12.38
CA THR A 367 -17.32 9.52 -11.65
C THR A 367 -17.43 8.02 -11.91
N TRP A 368 -18.17 7.31 -11.05
CA TRP A 368 -18.33 5.86 -11.18
C TRP A 368 -19.56 5.46 -12.00
N SER A 369 -20.45 6.39 -12.26
CA SER A 369 -21.66 6.15 -13.05
C SER A 369 -21.93 7.27 -14.04
N TRP A 370 -22.56 6.91 -15.17
CA TRP A 370 -22.97 7.89 -16.18
C TRP A 370 -23.99 8.91 -15.63
N GLY A 371 -24.83 8.46 -14.68
CA GLY A 371 -25.79 9.36 -14.01
C GLY A 371 -25.11 10.45 -13.17
N ASP A 372 -23.99 10.13 -12.52
CA ASP A 372 -23.21 11.09 -11.76
C ASP A 372 -22.47 12.07 -12.70
N ASP A 373 -21.95 11.60 -13.83
CA ASP A 373 -21.38 12.44 -14.88
C ASP A 373 -22.39 13.48 -15.38
N LEU A 374 -23.65 13.05 -15.63
CA LEU A 374 -24.71 13.92 -16.10
C LEU A 374 -25.11 14.96 -15.03
N ARG A 375 -25.21 14.55 -13.77
CA ARG A 375 -25.49 15.46 -12.66
C ARG A 375 -24.39 16.51 -12.51
N GLN A 376 -23.12 16.13 -12.53
CA GLN A 376 -22.00 17.06 -12.46
C GLN A 376 -22.04 18.08 -13.62
N LEU A 377 -22.43 17.64 -14.79
CA LEU A 377 -22.54 18.51 -15.98
C LEU A 377 -23.68 19.51 -15.81
N ILE A 378 -24.84 19.07 -15.33
CA ILE A 378 -26.01 19.92 -15.03
C ILE A 378 -25.67 20.93 -13.93
N ASP A 379 -25.03 20.50 -12.84
CA ASP A 379 -24.63 21.37 -11.73
C ASP A 379 -23.57 22.37 -12.16
N GLY A 380 -22.60 21.95 -12.98
CA GLY A 380 -21.59 22.84 -13.59
C GLY A 380 -22.24 23.93 -14.45
N LEU A 381 -23.17 23.57 -15.31
CA LEU A 381 -23.93 24.51 -16.13
C LEU A 381 -24.78 25.46 -15.28
N ARG A 382 -25.47 24.93 -14.27
CA ARG A 382 -26.28 25.72 -13.34
C ARG A 382 -25.44 26.75 -12.60
N ASN A 383 -24.28 26.36 -12.08
CA ASN A 383 -23.35 27.25 -11.39
C ASN A 383 -22.76 28.30 -12.34
N TYR A 384 -22.42 27.94 -13.59
CA TYR A 384 -21.95 28.88 -14.59
C TYR A 384 -23.00 29.94 -14.94
N ILE A 385 -24.25 29.51 -15.15
CA ILE A 385 -25.39 30.42 -15.44
C ILE A 385 -25.66 31.33 -14.23
N SER A 386 -25.69 30.78 -13.02
CA SER A 386 -25.89 31.55 -11.78
C SER A 386 -24.80 32.60 -11.57
N ASN A 387 -23.52 32.24 -11.76
CA ASN A 387 -22.41 33.18 -11.64
C ASN A 387 -22.46 34.29 -12.72
N LYS A 388 -22.89 33.95 -13.92
CA LYS A 388 -23.03 34.93 -15.01
C LYS A 388 -24.19 35.89 -14.78
N LEU A 389 -25.32 35.39 -14.25
CA LEU A 389 -26.46 36.22 -13.86
C LEU A 389 -26.11 37.15 -12.70
N ASN A 390 -25.38 36.66 -11.68
CA ASN A 390 -24.95 37.47 -10.54
C ASN A 390 -23.93 38.54 -10.96
N SER A 391 -23.02 38.22 -11.88
CA SER A 391 -22.06 39.18 -12.42
C SER A 391 -22.70 40.25 -13.31
N SER A 392 -23.81 39.90 -13.97
CA SER A 392 -24.62 40.90 -14.73
C SER A 392 -25.46 41.80 -13.83
N SER A 393 -25.98 41.27 -12.75
CA SER A 393 -26.76 42.00 -11.71
C SER A 393 -25.85 43.01 -10.97
N SER A 394 -24.64 42.65 -10.61
CA SER A 394 -23.67 43.52 -9.95
C SER A 394 -23.21 44.70 -10.86
N LYS A 395 -23.10 44.46 -12.17
CA LYS A 395 -22.78 45.53 -13.16
C LYS A 395 -23.94 46.48 -13.37
N PHE A 396 -25.18 46.04 -13.17
CA PHE A 396 -26.36 46.90 -13.29
C PHE A 396 -26.56 47.79 -12.05
N SER A 397 -26.30 47.23 -10.84
CA SER A 397 -26.35 47.98 -9.58
C SER A 397 -25.28 49.03 -9.44
N ALA A 398 -24.10 48.85 -10.07
CA ALA A 398 -23.01 49.82 -10.05
C ALA A 398 -23.26 51.04 -10.98
N LYS A 399 -24.26 50.99 -11.89
CA LYS A 399 -24.62 52.08 -12.81
C LYS A 399 -25.73 52.97 -12.32
N THR A 400 -26.41 52.63 -11.20
CA THR A 400 -27.55 53.35 -10.62
C THR A 400 -27.25 53.99 -9.28
N ALA A 401 -25.98 54.23 -8.92
CA ALA A 401 -25.62 55.08 -7.79
C ALA A 401 -25.79 56.53 -8.19
N PRO A 402 -26.66 57.35 -7.53
CA PRO A 402 -26.78 58.78 -7.83
C PRO A 402 -25.54 59.51 -7.35
N LEU A 403 -25.14 60.54 -8.17
CA LEU A 403 -24.14 61.55 -7.87
C LEU A 403 -24.50 62.35 -6.62
#